data_fe460ae48a316fff9b49ceba806c1c3c
#
_entry.id   fe460ae48a316fff9b49ceba806c1c3c
#
_cell.length_a   1.000
_cell.length_b   1.000
_cell.length_c   1.000
_cell.angle_alpha   90.00
_cell.angle_beta   90.00
_cell.angle_gamma   90.00
#
_symmetry.space_group_name_H-M   'P 1'
#
loop_
_entity.id
_entity.type
_entity.pdbx_description
1 polymer ?
#
loop_
_entity_poly.entity_id
_entity_poly.type
_entity_poly.pdbx_seq_one_letter_code
_entity_poly.pdbx_strand_id
1 'polypeptide(L)'
;LDKLESIPGLSCDIDGARFEEIVRTVGVAIVGQTGNLVPADKKLYALRDVTATVDSLPLIASSIMSKKIAAGSDKILLDVKCGSGAFMKTVDDAIALAKSMVSIGEHVGRTTVALITDMGRPLGNCIGNALEVSEAVATLRGEGPRDLTDVCVELAGNLLFLAGRGELDACRLLARGQIANGEGLAKLKEMVAAQGGDASVLDDCASKLV
;
A
#
# COMPACT_ATOMS: atom_id res chain seq x y z
N LEU A 1 -7.15 5.03 -2.43
CA LEU A 1 -7.92 4.45 -3.53
C LEU A 1 -8.33 5.52 -4.54
N ASP A 2 -8.86 6.66 -4.10
CA ASP A 2 -9.36 7.76 -4.93
C ASP A 2 -8.38 8.19 -6.04
N LYS A 3 -7.07 8.20 -5.73
CA LYS A 3 -6.06 8.53 -6.74
C LYS A 3 -6.01 7.53 -7.90
N LEU A 4 -6.23 6.24 -7.65
CA LEU A 4 -6.29 5.24 -8.71
C LEU A 4 -7.57 5.37 -9.54
N GLU A 5 -8.67 5.79 -8.94
CA GLU A 5 -9.92 6.04 -9.62
C GLU A 5 -9.89 7.29 -10.51
N SER A 6 -8.81 8.09 -10.47
CA SER A 6 -8.52 9.09 -11.50
C SER A 6 -8.14 8.48 -12.85
N ILE A 7 -7.78 7.19 -12.90
CA ILE A 7 -7.57 6.45 -14.14
C ILE A 7 -8.93 6.07 -14.71
N PRO A 8 -9.27 6.51 -15.93
CA PRO A 8 -10.58 6.23 -16.51
C PRO A 8 -10.94 4.75 -16.52
N GLY A 9 -12.10 4.40 -15.98
CA GLY A 9 -12.64 3.04 -15.92
C GLY A 9 -12.07 2.14 -14.83
N LEU A 10 -10.99 2.53 -14.13
CA LEU A 10 -10.45 1.73 -13.05
C LEU A 10 -11.41 1.72 -11.86
N SER A 11 -11.68 0.55 -11.30
CA SER A 11 -12.43 0.39 -10.06
C SER A 11 -11.61 -0.33 -8.99
N CYS A 12 -11.60 0.26 -7.81
CA CYS A 12 -11.12 -0.40 -6.59
C CYS A 12 -12.23 -1.11 -5.81
N ASP A 13 -13.49 -1.02 -6.26
CA ASP A 13 -14.64 -1.73 -5.71
C ASP A 13 -14.94 -2.98 -6.56
N ILE A 14 -14.21 -4.05 -6.27
CA ILE A 14 -14.35 -5.35 -6.92
C ILE A 14 -14.68 -6.43 -5.88
N ASP A 15 -15.46 -7.42 -6.28
CA ASP A 15 -15.82 -8.51 -5.38
C ASP A 15 -14.65 -9.47 -5.11
N GLY A 16 -14.82 -10.34 -4.10
CA GLY A 16 -13.77 -11.28 -3.67
C GLY A 16 -13.35 -12.27 -4.76
N ALA A 17 -14.29 -12.76 -5.58
CA ALA A 17 -13.98 -13.71 -6.63
C ALA A 17 -13.13 -13.07 -7.74
N ARG A 18 -13.47 -11.84 -8.12
CA ARG A 18 -12.70 -11.07 -9.10
C ARG A 18 -11.33 -10.69 -8.55
N PHE A 19 -11.25 -10.31 -7.26
CA PHE A 19 -9.97 -10.07 -6.59
C PHE A 19 -9.05 -11.30 -6.66
N GLU A 20 -9.54 -12.48 -6.29
CA GLU A 20 -8.76 -13.71 -6.34
C GLU A 20 -8.32 -14.07 -7.76
N GLU A 21 -9.19 -13.86 -8.76
CA GLU A 21 -8.85 -14.07 -10.16
C GLU A 21 -7.71 -13.16 -10.61
N ILE A 22 -7.79 -11.85 -10.30
CA ILE A 22 -6.75 -10.87 -10.68
C ILE A 22 -5.42 -11.22 -9.99
N VAL A 23 -5.44 -11.52 -8.69
CA VAL A 23 -4.22 -11.92 -7.97
C VAL A 23 -3.60 -13.19 -8.57
N ARG A 24 -4.43 -14.16 -8.97
CA ARG A 24 -3.94 -15.41 -9.59
C ARG A 24 -3.36 -15.20 -10.99
N THR A 25 -3.93 -14.32 -11.80
CA THR A 25 -3.56 -14.13 -13.21
C THR A 25 -2.53 -13.02 -13.41
N VAL A 26 -2.65 -11.92 -12.67
CA VAL A 26 -1.79 -10.73 -12.77
C VAL A 26 -0.73 -10.71 -11.66
N GLY A 27 -1.05 -11.24 -10.49
CA GLY A 27 -0.17 -11.29 -9.32
C GLY A 27 -0.31 -10.10 -8.37
N VAL A 28 -1.09 -9.07 -8.72
CA VAL A 28 -1.32 -7.88 -7.90
C VAL A 28 -2.71 -7.30 -8.16
N ALA A 29 -3.36 -6.82 -7.10
CA ALA A 29 -4.60 -6.04 -7.19
C ALA A 29 -4.64 -5.01 -6.04
N ILE A 30 -5.27 -3.87 -6.28
CA ILE A 30 -5.52 -2.85 -5.26
C ILE A 30 -7.03 -2.67 -5.11
N VAL A 31 -7.54 -3.03 -3.93
CA VAL A 31 -8.98 -3.04 -3.68
C VAL A 31 -9.32 -2.28 -2.41
N GLY A 32 -10.50 -1.69 -2.40
CA GLY A 32 -11.10 -1.10 -1.21
C GLY A 32 -11.60 -2.14 -0.22
N GLN A 33 -12.04 -1.68 0.92
CA GLN A 33 -12.75 -2.53 1.87
C GLN A 33 -14.13 -2.84 1.30
N THR A 34 -14.32 -4.04 0.76
CA THR A 34 -15.64 -4.51 0.32
C THR A 34 -16.58 -4.68 1.52
N GLY A 35 -17.90 -4.61 1.27
CA GLY A 35 -18.89 -4.65 2.34
C GLY A 35 -18.82 -5.88 3.25
N ASN A 36 -18.22 -6.97 2.77
CA ASN A 36 -18.09 -8.25 3.47
C ASN A 36 -16.72 -8.47 4.11
N LEU A 37 -15.74 -7.61 3.86
CA LEU A 37 -14.43 -7.71 4.51
C LEU A 37 -14.50 -7.04 5.88
N VAL A 38 -14.36 -7.83 6.95
CA VAL A 38 -14.39 -7.40 8.37
C VAL A 38 -15.55 -6.42 8.71
N PRO A 39 -16.82 -6.83 8.55
CA PRO A 39 -17.96 -5.94 8.74
C PRO A 39 -18.08 -5.40 10.17
N ALA A 40 -17.55 -6.12 11.17
CA ALA A 40 -17.48 -5.66 12.54
C ALA A 40 -16.53 -4.46 12.69
N ASP A 41 -15.37 -4.50 12.04
CA ASP A 41 -14.42 -3.38 12.05
C ASP A 41 -15.03 -2.13 11.41
N LYS A 42 -15.76 -2.27 10.30
CA LYS A 42 -16.45 -1.14 9.66
C LYS A 42 -17.40 -0.42 10.62
N LYS A 43 -18.16 -1.18 11.43
CA LYS A 43 -19.06 -0.61 12.43
C LYS A 43 -18.32 0.03 13.60
N LEU A 44 -17.26 -0.64 14.08
CA LEU A 44 -16.42 -0.11 15.17
C LEU A 44 -15.67 1.14 14.74
N TYR A 45 -15.17 1.18 13.50
CA TYR A 45 -14.48 2.35 12.96
C TYR A 45 -15.42 3.56 12.87
N ALA A 46 -16.63 3.38 12.34
CA ALA A 46 -17.62 4.44 12.29
C ALA A 46 -17.99 4.96 13.69
N LEU A 47 -18.02 4.09 14.70
CA LEU A 47 -18.27 4.50 16.09
C LEU A 47 -17.10 5.32 16.66
N ARG A 48 -15.85 5.01 16.28
CA ARG A 48 -14.67 5.75 16.72
C ARG A 48 -14.71 7.22 16.29
N ASP A 49 -15.22 7.50 15.10
CA ASP A 49 -15.31 8.87 14.57
C ASP A 49 -16.20 9.77 15.42
N VAL A 50 -17.21 9.20 16.08
CA VAL A 50 -18.19 9.96 16.89
C VAL A 50 -17.95 9.88 18.41
N THR A 51 -17.00 9.04 18.87
CA THR A 51 -16.69 8.85 20.29
C THR A 51 -15.34 9.41 20.71
N ALA A 52 -14.67 10.15 19.84
CA ALA A 52 -13.34 10.73 20.08
C ALA A 52 -12.27 9.68 20.49
N THR A 53 -12.36 8.47 19.94
CA THR A 53 -11.43 7.36 20.21
C THR A 53 -10.57 7.01 19.00
N VAL A 54 -10.48 7.89 18.01
CA VAL A 54 -9.71 7.69 16.78
C VAL A 54 -8.23 7.43 17.08
N ASP A 55 -7.64 8.14 18.04
CA ASP A 55 -6.22 8.05 18.39
C ASP A 55 -5.88 6.87 19.33
N SER A 56 -6.84 6.04 19.66
CA SER A 56 -6.61 4.87 20.53
C SER A 56 -5.72 3.85 19.84
N LEU A 57 -4.49 3.69 20.31
CA LEU A 57 -3.49 2.77 19.75
C LEU A 57 -3.99 1.33 19.60
N PRO A 58 -4.65 0.70 20.61
CA PRO A 58 -5.21 -0.64 20.47
C PRO A 58 -6.29 -0.74 19.38
N LEU A 59 -7.13 0.29 19.24
CA LEU A 59 -8.18 0.32 18.22
C LEU A 59 -7.61 0.55 16.83
N ILE A 60 -6.54 1.34 16.68
CA ILE A 60 -5.80 1.49 15.43
C ILE A 60 -5.21 0.14 15.02
N ALA A 61 -4.47 -0.50 15.93
CA ALA A 61 -3.81 -1.77 15.67
C ALA A 61 -4.81 -2.87 15.28
N SER A 62 -5.92 -3.01 16.02
CA SER A 62 -6.93 -4.02 15.73
C SER A 62 -7.64 -3.80 14.39
N SER A 63 -7.98 -2.55 14.06
CA SER A 63 -8.61 -2.21 12.79
C SER A 63 -7.71 -2.50 11.59
N ILE A 64 -6.42 -2.16 11.67
CA ILE A 64 -5.45 -2.44 10.61
C ILE A 64 -5.26 -3.94 10.45
N MET A 65 -4.99 -4.65 11.54
CA MET A 65 -4.62 -6.07 11.49
C MET A 65 -5.80 -6.98 11.14
N SER A 66 -7.02 -6.65 11.59
CA SER A 66 -8.21 -7.43 11.21
C SER A 66 -8.38 -7.53 9.68
N LYS A 67 -8.14 -6.44 8.95
CA LYS A 67 -8.22 -6.42 7.49
C LYS A 67 -7.15 -7.27 6.84
N LYS A 68 -5.90 -7.21 7.32
CA LYS A 68 -4.77 -7.98 6.78
C LYS A 68 -4.94 -9.49 7.03
N ILE A 69 -5.43 -9.84 8.20
CA ILE A 69 -5.71 -11.23 8.58
C ILE A 69 -6.89 -11.78 7.76
N ALA A 70 -7.97 -11.01 7.63
CA ALA A 70 -9.17 -11.42 6.87
C ALA A 70 -8.87 -11.55 5.36
N ALA A 71 -7.94 -10.78 4.82
CA ALA A 71 -7.48 -10.92 3.43
C ALA A 71 -6.65 -12.20 3.19
N GLY A 72 -6.32 -12.97 4.24
CA GLY A 72 -5.62 -14.25 4.10
C GLY A 72 -4.11 -14.14 3.89
N SER A 73 -3.51 -12.98 4.12
CA SER A 73 -2.07 -12.75 3.89
C SER A 73 -1.21 -13.61 4.82
N ASP A 74 -0.26 -14.37 4.29
CA ASP A 74 0.73 -15.14 5.07
C ASP A 74 1.89 -14.28 5.56
N LYS A 75 2.24 -13.27 4.77
CA LYS A 75 3.30 -12.31 5.04
C LYS A 75 2.70 -10.91 5.06
N ILE A 76 2.98 -10.17 6.11
CA ILE A 76 2.44 -8.81 6.30
C ILE A 76 3.61 -7.85 6.46
N LEU A 77 3.69 -6.85 5.61
CA LEU A 77 4.58 -5.72 5.76
C LEU A 77 3.73 -4.48 6.06
N LEU A 78 4.06 -3.81 7.14
CA LEU A 78 3.38 -2.60 7.60
C LEU A 78 4.29 -1.39 7.39
N ASP A 79 3.77 -0.37 6.73
CA ASP A 79 4.38 0.95 6.67
C ASP A 79 3.73 1.84 7.73
N VAL A 80 4.43 2.07 8.84
CA VAL A 80 3.97 2.84 10.00
C VAL A 80 4.46 4.26 9.87
N LYS A 81 3.56 5.16 9.52
CA LYS A 81 3.87 6.58 9.34
C LYS A 81 4.09 7.29 10.67
N CYS A 82 5.17 8.11 10.74
CA CYS A 82 5.55 8.90 11.89
C CYS A 82 5.82 10.36 11.48
N GLY A 83 5.30 11.31 12.22
CA GLY A 83 5.54 12.73 11.99
C GLY A 83 4.28 13.59 12.05
N SER A 84 4.39 14.86 11.70
CA SER A 84 3.31 15.85 11.83
C SER A 84 2.05 15.50 11.03
N GLY A 85 2.20 14.80 9.90
CA GLY A 85 1.10 14.34 9.04
C GLY A 85 0.50 13.00 9.47
N ALA A 86 1.13 12.26 10.39
CA ALA A 86 0.69 10.94 10.83
C ALA A 86 -0.15 10.99 12.11
N PHE A 87 -0.82 9.87 12.45
CA PHE A 87 -1.39 9.70 13.79
C PHE A 87 -0.29 9.61 14.85
N MET A 88 0.77 8.88 14.59
CA MET A 88 1.93 8.76 15.48
C MET A 88 2.84 9.98 15.29
N LYS A 89 2.88 10.86 16.29
CA LYS A 89 3.66 12.10 16.21
C LYS A 89 5.13 11.90 16.56
N THR A 90 5.45 10.90 17.37
CA THR A 90 6.80 10.58 17.80
C THR A 90 7.22 9.19 17.33
N VAL A 91 8.53 8.98 17.24
CA VAL A 91 9.09 7.67 16.87
C VAL A 91 8.72 6.61 17.91
N ASP A 92 8.68 6.97 19.20
CA ASP A 92 8.33 6.05 20.28
C ASP A 92 6.88 5.57 20.17
N ASP A 93 5.94 6.44 19.83
CA ASP A 93 4.53 6.08 19.57
C ASP A 93 4.42 5.16 18.35
N ALA A 94 5.16 5.47 17.28
CA ALA A 94 5.19 4.64 16.08
C ALA A 94 5.77 3.24 16.37
N ILE A 95 6.82 3.15 17.19
CA ILE A 95 7.38 1.88 17.65
C ILE A 95 6.35 1.10 18.49
N ALA A 96 5.64 1.77 19.39
CA ALA A 96 4.63 1.12 20.23
C ALA A 96 3.49 0.53 19.36
N LEU A 97 3.00 1.29 18.38
CA LEU A 97 2.01 0.82 17.42
C LEU A 97 2.54 -0.34 16.58
N ALA A 98 3.76 -0.22 16.04
CA ALA A 98 4.40 -1.26 15.24
C ALA A 98 4.52 -2.57 16.01
N LYS A 99 5.03 -2.53 17.25
CA LYS A 99 5.15 -3.70 18.13
C LYS A 99 3.79 -4.35 18.41
N SER A 100 2.76 -3.56 18.67
CA SER A 100 1.40 -4.06 18.89
C SER A 100 0.88 -4.82 17.66
N MET A 101 1.02 -4.25 16.46
CA MET A 101 0.56 -4.88 15.23
C MET A 101 1.37 -6.13 14.85
N VAL A 102 2.70 -6.11 15.01
CA VAL A 102 3.57 -7.28 14.81
C VAL A 102 3.16 -8.40 15.75
N SER A 103 2.98 -8.11 17.04
CA SER A 103 2.53 -9.09 18.04
C SER A 103 1.17 -9.71 17.68
N ILE A 104 0.21 -8.92 17.19
CA ILE A 104 -1.09 -9.46 16.72
C ILE A 104 -0.87 -10.44 15.56
N GLY A 105 -0.07 -10.07 14.57
CA GLY A 105 0.22 -10.92 13.42
C GLY A 105 0.87 -12.24 13.82
N GLU A 106 1.88 -12.19 14.66
CA GLU A 106 2.58 -13.38 15.17
C GLU A 106 1.66 -14.32 15.96
N HIS A 107 0.78 -13.77 16.81
CA HIS A 107 -0.18 -14.56 17.59
C HIS A 107 -1.15 -15.36 16.71
N VAL A 108 -1.44 -14.90 15.51
CA VAL A 108 -2.28 -15.63 14.54
C VAL A 108 -1.48 -16.38 13.48
N GLY A 109 -0.17 -16.56 13.71
CA GLY A 109 0.72 -17.33 12.83
C GLY A 109 1.08 -16.64 11.52
N ARG A 110 1.02 -15.30 11.47
CA ARG A 110 1.41 -14.51 10.28
C ARG A 110 2.75 -13.85 10.49
N THR A 111 3.71 -14.07 9.59
CA THR A 111 4.99 -13.36 9.63
C THR A 111 4.75 -11.88 9.36
N THR A 112 5.01 -11.04 10.34
CA THR A 112 4.71 -9.60 10.26
C THR A 112 5.95 -8.77 10.53
N VAL A 113 6.22 -7.82 9.65
CA VAL A 113 7.31 -6.84 9.77
C VAL A 113 6.72 -5.44 9.67
N ALA A 114 7.26 -4.49 10.42
CA ALA A 114 6.89 -3.09 10.35
C ALA A 114 8.10 -2.22 10.05
N LEU A 115 7.94 -1.29 9.11
CA LEU A 115 8.88 -0.22 8.83
C LEU A 115 8.27 1.09 9.32
N ILE A 116 9.07 1.92 9.98
CA ILE A 116 8.66 3.26 10.40
C ILE A 116 9.21 4.23 9.37
N THR A 117 8.32 5.01 8.76
CA THR A 117 8.67 5.97 7.72
C THR A 117 8.22 7.38 8.08
N ASP A 118 8.95 8.37 7.58
CA ASP A 118 8.67 9.79 7.86
C ASP A 118 7.40 10.27 7.15
N MET A 119 6.55 10.94 7.89
CA MET A 119 5.39 11.69 7.41
C MET A 119 5.35 13.11 8.02
N GLY A 120 6.51 13.67 8.34
CA GLY A 120 6.65 15.07 8.76
C GLY A 120 6.46 16.04 7.60
N ARG A 121 6.52 15.55 6.37
CA ARG A 121 6.28 16.26 5.12
C ARG A 121 5.63 15.31 4.11
N PRO A 122 4.97 15.83 3.05
CA PRO A 122 4.48 15.00 1.94
C PRO A 122 5.61 14.17 1.34
N LEU A 123 5.31 12.93 0.95
CA LEU A 123 6.22 12.06 0.23
C LEU A 123 6.11 12.38 -1.27
N GLY A 124 7.24 12.55 -1.94
CA GLY A 124 7.28 13.03 -3.32
C GLY A 124 6.96 14.52 -3.45
N ASN A 125 6.65 14.96 -4.66
CA ASN A 125 6.45 16.36 -5.02
C ASN A 125 5.02 16.70 -5.40
N CYS A 126 4.20 15.70 -5.75
CA CYS A 126 2.85 15.89 -6.25
C CYS A 126 1.81 15.72 -5.15
N ILE A 127 0.78 16.58 -5.16
CA ILE A 127 -0.38 16.50 -4.28
C ILE A 127 -1.63 16.62 -5.14
N GLY A 128 -2.42 15.57 -5.20
CA GLY A 128 -3.66 15.47 -5.99
C GLY A 128 -3.74 14.12 -6.69
N ASN A 129 -4.96 13.59 -6.85
CA ASN A 129 -5.19 12.21 -7.29
C ASN A 129 -4.46 11.87 -8.61
N ALA A 130 -4.75 12.58 -9.68
CA ALA A 130 -4.14 12.36 -10.99
C ALA A 130 -2.64 12.69 -10.99
N LEU A 131 -2.24 13.75 -10.27
CA LEU A 131 -0.83 14.16 -10.18
C LEU A 131 0.02 13.11 -9.48
N GLU A 132 -0.48 12.51 -8.41
CA GLU A 132 0.23 11.44 -7.70
C GLU A 132 0.30 10.14 -8.51
N VAL A 133 -0.71 9.85 -9.35
CA VAL A 133 -0.61 8.73 -10.31
C VAL A 133 0.47 9.01 -11.34
N SER A 134 0.52 10.24 -11.88
CA SER A 134 1.58 10.65 -12.82
C SER A 134 2.97 10.53 -12.20
N GLU A 135 3.13 10.95 -10.95
CA GLU A 135 4.39 10.82 -10.22
C GLU A 135 4.76 9.35 -9.94
N ALA A 136 3.78 8.50 -9.62
CA ALA A 136 4.01 7.06 -9.47
C ALA A 136 4.48 6.42 -10.80
N VAL A 137 3.90 6.82 -11.92
CA VAL A 137 4.35 6.38 -13.26
C VAL A 137 5.77 6.87 -13.55
N ALA A 138 6.08 8.15 -13.27
CA ALA A 138 7.43 8.69 -13.41
C ALA A 138 8.44 7.92 -12.53
N THR A 139 8.04 7.58 -11.29
CA THR A 139 8.86 6.77 -10.38
C THR A 139 9.14 5.38 -10.96
N LEU A 140 8.15 4.74 -11.55
CA LEU A 140 8.31 3.43 -12.22
C LEU A 140 9.09 3.51 -13.54
N ARG A 141 9.26 4.70 -14.11
CA ARG A 141 10.18 4.98 -15.24
C ARG A 141 11.60 5.32 -14.79
N GLY A 142 11.85 5.42 -13.48
CA GLY A 142 13.14 5.85 -12.93
C GLY A 142 13.35 7.38 -12.91
N GLU A 143 12.29 8.16 -13.14
CA GLU A 143 12.30 9.63 -13.25
C GLU A 143 11.65 10.29 -12.01
N GLY A 144 11.18 9.51 -11.07
CA GLY A 144 10.47 10.01 -9.89
C GLY A 144 11.36 10.60 -8.80
N PRO A 145 10.75 11.25 -7.79
CA PRO A 145 11.47 11.79 -6.63
C PRO A 145 12.24 10.69 -5.89
N ARG A 146 13.42 11.06 -5.38
CA ARG A 146 14.30 10.11 -4.72
C ARG A 146 13.69 9.55 -3.43
N ASP A 147 13.07 10.39 -2.62
CA ASP A 147 12.44 9.99 -1.36
C ASP A 147 11.32 8.97 -1.58
N LEU A 148 10.44 9.20 -2.58
CA LEU A 148 9.39 8.26 -2.96
C LEU A 148 9.99 6.95 -3.47
N THR A 149 10.99 7.02 -4.36
CA THR A 149 11.67 5.85 -4.91
C THR A 149 12.33 5.03 -3.80
N ASP A 150 13.03 5.67 -2.86
CA ASP A 150 13.73 5.00 -1.78
C ASP A 150 12.75 4.28 -0.84
N VAL A 151 11.64 4.91 -0.47
CA VAL A 151 10.59 4.25 0.34
C VAL A 151 9.98 3.07 -0.40
N CYS A 152 9.66 3.21 -1.68
CA CYS A 152 9.10 2.10 -2.48
C CYS A 152 10.07 0.92 -2.59
N VAL A 153 11.35 1.19 -2.84
CA VAL A 153 12.39 0.15 -2.91
C VAL A 153 12.58 -0.54 -1.57
N GLU A 154 12.57 0.21 -0.46
CA GLU A 154 12.69 -0.36 0.88
C GLU A 154 11.52 -1.29 1.20
N LEU A 155 10.28 -0.86 0.92
CA LEU A 155 9.09 -1.69 1.12
C LEU A 155 9.11 -2.92 0.22
N ALA A 156 9.39 -2.76 -1.08
CA ALA A 156 9.46 -3.88 -2.02
C ALA A 156 10.57 -4.87 -1.66
N GLY A 157 11.77 -4.37 -1.28
CA GLY A 157 12.88 -5.19 -0.82
C GLY A 157 12.52 -6.04 0.40
N ASN A 158 11.84 -5.46 1.38
CA ASN A 158 11.36 -6.19 2.55
C ASN A 158 10.29 -7.24 2.21
N LEU A 159 9.36 -6.95 1.29
CA LEU A 159 8.40 -7.94 0.80
C LEU A 159 9.07 -9.11 0.10
N LEU A 160 10.06 -8.85 -0.76
CA LEU A 160 10.84 -9.88 -1.43
C LEU A 160 11.65 -10.73 -0.43
N PHE A 161 12.24 -10.10 0.58
CA PHE A 161 12.93 -10.80 1.67
C PHE A 161 11.96 -11.72 2.44
N LEU A 162 10.80 -11.22 2.83
CA LEU A 162 9.75 -12.02 3.49
C LEU A 162 9.25 -13.17 2.60
N ALA A 163 9.27 -12.99 1.29
CA ALA A 163 8.95 -14.04 0.32
C ALA A 163 10.09 -15.03 0.07
N GLY A 164 11.24 -14.89 0.76
CA GLY A 164 12.38 -15.80 0.66
C GLY A 164 13.16 -15.65 -0.66
N ARG A 165 13.19 -14.46 -1.24
CA ARG A 165 13.87 -14.20 -2.53
C ARG A 165 15.36 -13.89 -2.40
N GLY A 166 15.92 -13.95 -1.20
CA GLY A 166 17.34 -13.73 -0.91
C GLY A 166 17.56 -12.84 0.29
N GLU A 167 18.80 -12.41 0.51
CA GLU A 167 19.14 -11.44 1.54
C GLU A 167 18.56 -10.05 1.23
N LEU A 168 18.32 -9.25 2.27
CA LEU A 168 17.59 -7.99 2.15
C LEU A 168 18.22 -7.01 1.14
N ASP A 169 19.54 -6.87 1.13
CA ASP A 169 20.23 -5.98 0.20
C ASP A 169 20.11 -6.46 -1.26
N ALA A 170 20.16 -7.77 -1.49
CA ALA A 170 19.89 -8.35 -2.80
C ALA A 170 18.44 -8.11 -3.23
N CYS A 171 17.48 -8.22 -2.31
CA CYS A 171 16.07 -7.94 -2.57
C CYS A 171 15.82 -6.46 -2.90
N ARG A 172 16.51 -5.52 -2.25
CA ARG A 172 16.48 -4.09 -2.60
C ARG A 172 17.01 -3.84 -4.02
N LEU A 173 18.11 -4.51 -4.38
CA LEU A 173 18.66 -4.42 -5.73
C LEU A 173 17.70 -5.02 -6.78
N LEU A 174 17.06 -6.14 -6.48
CA LEU A 174 16.00 -6.71 -7.34
C LEU A 174 14.85 -5.72 -7.54
N ALA A 175 14.37 -5.08 -6.48
CA ALA A 175 13.32 -4.07 -6.59
C ALA A 175 13.72 -2.88 -7.46
N ARG A 176 14.94 -2.35 -7.28
CA ARG A 176 15.48 -1.28 -8.15
C ARG A 176 15.61 -1.74 -9.60
N GLY A 177 15.98 -3.00 -9.82
CA GLY A 177 16.08 -3.59 -11.14
C GLY A 177 14.75 -3.59 -11.90
N GLN A 178 13.61 -3.81 -11.20
CA GLN A 178 12.28 -3.78 -11.82
C GLN A 178 11.84 -2.37 -12.26
N ILE A 179 12.36 -1.34 -11.61
CA ILE A 179 12.19 0.05 -12.07
C ILE A 179 13.05 0.28 -13.32
N ALA A 180 14.33 -0.09 -13.25
CA ALA A 180 15.29 0.18 -14.31
C ALA A 180 14.99 -0.55 -15.63
N ASN A 181 14.41 -1.77 -15.58
CA ASN A 181 14.05 -2.56 -16.76
C ASN A 181 12.62 -2.33 -17.27
N GLY A 182 11.81 -1.50 -16.56
CA GLY A 182 10.43 -1.17 -16.94
C GLY A 182 9.37 -2.21 -16.56
N GLU A 183 9.75 -3.33 -15.96
CA GLU A 183 8.81 -4.40 -15.58
C GLU A 183 7.81 -3.93 -14.50
N GLY A 184 8.22 -3.03 -13.61
CA GLY A 184 7.33 -2.43 -12.63
C GLY A 184 6.19 -1.65 -13.27
N LEU A 185 6.48 -0.85 -14.29
CA LEU A 185 5.46 -0.11 -15.04
C LEU A 185 4.57 -1.05 -15.87
N ALA A 186 5.17 -2.06 -16.51
CA ALA A 186 4.42 -3.08 -17.23
C ALA A 186 3.40 -3.77 -16.32
N LYS A 187 3.82 -4.14 -15.11
CA LYS A 187 2.94 -4.77 -14.11
C LYS A 187 1.82 -3.83 -13.63
N LEU A 188 2.09 -2.54 -13.46
CA LEU A 188 1.05 -1.55 -13.14
C LEU A 188 -0.01 -1.49 -14.26
N LYS A 189 0.41 -1.49 -15.53
CA LYS A 189 -0.51 -1.49 -16.68
C LYS A 189 -1.38 -2.75 -16.72
N GLU A 190 -0.80 -3.92 -16.47
CA GLU A 190 -1.56 -5.18 -16.38
C GLU A 190 -2.62 -5.12 -15.28
N MET A 191 -2.27 -4.61 -14.09
CA MET A 191 -3.21 -4.44 -12.99
C MET A 191 -4.33 -3.47 -13.33
N VAL A 192 -3.99 -2.30 -13.89
CA VAL A 192 -4.97 -1.29 -14.32
C VAL A 192 -5.97 -1.88 -15.32
N ALA A 193 -5.47 -2.58 -16.34
CA ALA A 193 -6.34 -3.22 -17.35
C ALA A 193 -7.21 -4.32 -16.71
N ALA A 194 -6.68 -5.14 -15.81
CA ALA A 194 -7.41 -6.20 -15.13
C ALA A 194 -8.52 -5.66 -14.20
N GLN A 195 -8.34 -4.44 -13.66
CA GLN A 195 -9.33 -3.75 -12.85
C GLN A 195 -10.25 -2.80 -13.66
N GLY A 196 -10.26 -2.94 -14.99
CA GLY A 196 -11.19 -2.24 -15.89
C GLY A 196 -10.71 -0.86 -16.33
N GLY A 197 -9.52 -0.43 -15.91
CA GLY A 197 -8.96 0.88 -16.25
C GLY A 197 -8.34 0.93 -17.63
N ASP A 198 -8.33 2.13 -18.22
CA ASP A 198 -7.59 2.40 -19.45
C ASP A 198 -6.08 2.52 -19.17
N ALA A 199 -5.35 1.42 -19.34
CA ALA A 199 -3.91 1.39 -19.12
C ALA A 199 -3.12 2.30 -20.10
N SER A 200 -3.72 2.72 -21.23
CA SER A 200 -3.05 3.59 -22.19
C SER A 200 -2.79 5.00 -21.66
N VAL A 201 -3.53 5.42 -20.63
CA VAL A 201 -3.31 6.73 -19.99
C VAL A 201 -1.96 6.79 -19.26
N LEU A 202 -1.41 5.63 -18.87
CA LEU A 202 -0.11 5.56 -18.20
C LEU A 202 1.07 5.77 -19.17
N ASP A 203 0.81 5.78 -20.49
CA ASP A 203 1.82 6.14 -21.49
C ASP A 203 2.02 7.65 -21.57
N ASP A 204 0.96 8.41 -21.35
CA ASP A 204 0.96 9.88 -21.42
C ASP A 204 0.02 10.46 -20.34
N CYS A 205 0.46 10.37 -19.09
CA CYS A 205 -0.30 10.88 -17.97
C CYS A 205 -0.57 12.39 -18.06
N ALA A 206 0.39 13.15 -18.58
CA ALA A 206 0.30 14.61 -18.62
C ALA A 206 -0.87 15.12 -19.47
N SER A 207 -1.25 14.41 -20.53
CA SER A 207 -2.35 14.79 -21.41
C SER A 207 -3.66 14.06 -21.12
N LYS A 208 -3.60 12.92 -20.43
CA LYS A 208 -4.75 12.01 -20.29
C LYS A 208 -5.30 11.87 -18.87
N LEU A 209 -4.50 12.21 -17.85
CA LEU A 209 -4.94 12.30 -16.46
C LEU A 209 -5.14 13.78 -16.11
N VAL A 210 -6.35 14.27 -16.19
CA VAL A 210 -6.71 15.67 -15.92
C VAL A 210 -7.60 15.73 -14.68
#